data_1c7a1b350247a3846c138a7716f3dc65
#
_entry.id   1c7a1b350247a3846c138a7716f3dc65
#
_cell.length_a   1.000
_cell.length_b   1.000
_cell.length_c   1.000
_cell.angle_alpha   90.00
_cell.angle_beta   90.00
_cell.angle_gamma   90.00
#
_symmetry.space_group_name_H-M   'P 1'
#
loop_
_entity.id
_entity.type
_entity.pdbx_description
1 polymer ?
#
loop_
_entity_poly.entity_id
_entity_poly.type
_entity_poly.pdbx_seq_one_letter_code
_entity_poly.pdbx_strand_id
1 'polypeptide(L)'
;MGFYLELIKTLFQAVGDDGKLRNRVVAFTAAGPGEGVTYVVNLIAKELALQTNKRVLRIDAAALRELHLADANYVARYCEETEVENLLAISTTKAKAQTLTRGVSRANDFDSNPDYRLACIKALRWNFDYVLIDCSSLAVSQDATTLATLVDGISVVVKAGQTRSAQIKRSQKMIENADGKFLGFVLNQRRYPVPNWIYQRL
;
A
#
# COMPACT_ATOMS: atom_id res chain seq x y z
N MET A 1 -8.98 -15.89 9.97
CA MET A 1 -7.78 -16.24 9.18
C MET A 1 -8.04 -16.35 7.67
N GLY A 2 -9.18 -16.91 7.20
CA GLY A 2 -9.44 -17.09 5.76
C GLY A 2 -9.59 -15.83 4.89
N PHE A 3 -10.09 -14.72 5.43
CA PHE A 3 -10.41 -13.53 4.63
C PHE A 3 -9.16 -12.86 4.00
N TYR A 4 -8.08 -12.69 4.76
CA TYR A 4 -6.86 -12.09 4.24
C TYR A 4 -6.13 -13.00 3.25
N LEU A 5 -6.28 -14.31 3.37
CA LEU A 5 -5.75 -15.27 2.41
C LEU A 5 -6.35 -15.09 1.01
N GLU A 6 -7.67 -14.98 0.93
CA GLU A 6 -8.37 -14.74 -0.33
C GLU A 6 -8.02 -13.37 -0.92
N LEU A 7 -7.90 -12.35 -0.07
CA LEU A 7 -7.49 -11.02 -0.49
C LEU A 7 -6.06 -11.01 -1.08
N ILE A 8 -5.11 -11.72 -0.45
CA ILE A 8 -3.74 -11.85 -0.94
C ILE A 8 -3.73 -12.57 -2.29
N LYS A 9 -4.46 -13.66 -2.44
CA LYS A 9 -4.59 -14.37 -3.72
C LYS A 9 -5.13 -13.45 -4.80
N THR A 10 -6.18 -12.71 -4.50
CA THR A 10 -6.81 -11.79 -5.46
C THR A 10 -5.88 -10.63 -5.86
N LEU A 11 -5.19 -10.03 -4.89
CA LEU A 11 -4.38 -8.84 -5.14
C LEU A 11 -2.99 -9.17 -5.70
N PHE A 12 -2.34 -10.24 -5.22
CA PHE A 12 -0.91 -10.47 -5.47
C PHE A 12 -0.60 -11.76 -6.22
N GLN A 13 -1.44 -12.80 -6.13
CA GLN A 13 -1.18 -14.08 -6.76
C GLN A 13 -1.88 -14.25 -8.11
N ALA A 14 -2.57 -13.23 -8.62
CA ALA A 14 -3.11 -13.26 -9.96
C ALA A 14 -1.95 -13.32 -10.96
N VAL A 15 -1.86 -14.45 -11.68
CA VAL A 15 -0.85 -14.68 -12.71
C VAL A 15 -1.37 -14.16 -14.04
N GLY A 16 -0.53 -13.44 -14.79
CA GLY A 16 -0.84 -13.02 -16.16
C GLY A 16 -0.74 -14.17 -17.14
N ASP A 17 -1.19 -13.96 -18.38
CA ASP A 17 -1.09 -14.95 -19.47
C ASP A 17 0.37 -15.29 -19.82
N ASP A 18 1.31 -14.44 -19.40
CA ASP A 18 2.77 -14.63 -19.53
C ASP A 18 3.40 -15.41 -18.36
N GLY A 19 2.59 -15.94 -17.44
CA GLY A 19 3.06 -16.67 -16.25
C GLY A 19 3.69 -15.78 -15.17
N LYS A 20 3.68 -14.45 -15.32
CA LYS A 20 4.24 -13.53 -14.34
C LYS A 20 3.17 -13.01 -13.37
N LEU A 21 3.59 -12.73 -12.14
CA LEU A 21 2.72 -12.09 -11.15
C LEU A 21 2.32 -10.69 -11.63
N ARG A 22 1.01 -10.44 -11.69
CA ARG A 22 0.46 -9.18 -12.23
C ARG A 22 0.72 -7.99 -11.33
N ASN A 23 0.60 -8.19 -10.02
CA ASN A 23 0.64 -7.09 -9.06
C ASN A 23 1.78 -7.33 -8.06
N ARG A 24 2.83 -6.54 -8.16
CA ARG A 24 3.97 -6.56 -7.24
C ARG A 24 4.03 -5.31 -6.38
N VAL A 25 3.62 -4.17 -6.92
CA VAL A 25 3.55 -2.90 -6.20
C VAL A 25 2.10 -2.46 -6.15
N VAL A 26 1.52 -2.49 -4.98
CA VAL A 26 0.11 -2.14 -4.75
C VAL A 26 0.02 -1.00 -3.75
N ALA A 27 -0.72 0.05 -4.13
CA ALA A 27 -1.05 1.13 -3.22
C ALA A 27 -2.40 0.88 -2.55
N PHE A 28 -2.48 1.24 -1.29
CA PHE A 28 -3.69 1.18 -0.48
C PHE A 28 -4.04 2.58 -0.01
N THR A 29 -5.30 2.95 -0.15
CA THR A 29 -5.84 4.22 0.32
C THR A 29 -7.23 4.01 0.91
N ALA A 30 -7.89 5.07 1.34
CA ALA A 30 -9.25 5.03 1.84
C ALA A 30 -10.12 6.11 1.22
N ALA A 31 -11.43 5.93 1.25
CA ALA A 31 -12.40 6.93 0.82
C ALA A 31 -12.42 8.14 1.78
N GLY A 32 -12.26 7.87 3.09
CA GLY A 32 -12.23 8.87 4.15
C GLY A 32 -11.17 8.59 5.21
N PRO A 33 -10.91 9.56 6.11
CA PRO A 33 -9.95 9.37 7.18
C PRO A 33 -10.45 8.35 8.21
N GLY A 34 -9.50 7.63 8.85
CA GLY A 34 -9.82 6.71 9.94
C GLY A 34 -10.45 5.38 9.53
N GLU A 35 -10.42 5.01 8.24
CA GLU A 35 -10.94 3.74 7.76
C GLU A 35 -9.97 2.56 7.97
N GLY A 36 -8.76 2.84 8.48
CA GLY A 36 -7.80 1.83 8.94
C GLY A 36 -6.90 1.26 7.85
N VAL A 37 -6.46 2.08 6.89
CA VAL A 37 -5.53 1.68 5.82
C VAL A 37 -4.27 1.06 6.40
N THR A 38 -3.56 1.77 7.27
CA THR A 38 -2.31 1.30 7.89
C THR A 38 -2.48 -0.05 8.58
N TYR A 39 -3.59 -0.25 9.30
CA TYR A 39 -3.89 -1.53 9.94
C TYR A 39 -4.03 -2.66 8.93
N VAL A 40 -4.81 -2.44 7.87
CA VAL A 40 -5.04 -3.42 6.80
C VAL A 40 -3.74 -3.74 6.06
N VAL A 41 -2.96 -2.71 5.71
CA VAL A 41 -1.68 -2.88 5.00
C VAL A 41 -0.69 -3.69 5.83
N ASN A 42 -0.58 -3.40 7.14
CA ASN A 42 0.28 -4.16 8.05
C ASN A 42 -0.11 -5.64 8.12
N LEU A 43 -1.41 -5.93 8.22
CA LEU A 43 -1.88 -7.32 8.24
C LEU A 43 -1.61 -8.04 6.92
N ILE A 44 -1.89 -7.41 5.79
CA ILE A 44 -1.66 -8.00 4.46
C ILE A 44 -0.16 -8.23 4.26
N ALA A 45 0.68 -7.27 4.61
CA ALA A 45 2.13 -7.39 4.45
C ALA A 45 2.70 -8.54 5.30
N LYS A 46 2.26 -8.66 6.56
CA LYS A 46 2.64 -9.75 7.45
C LYS A 46 2.24 -11.12 6.91
N GLU A 47 0.98 -11.27 6.53
CA GLU A 47 0.47 -12.52 5.96
C GLU A 47 1.17 -12.87 4.63
N LEU A 48 1.40 -11.89 3.76
CA LEU A 48 2.07 -12.09 2.48
C LEU A 48 3.52 -12.58 2.68
N ALA A 49 4.26 -11.99 3.60
CA ALA A 49 5.62 -12.40 3.93
C ALA A 49 5.66 -13.84 4.48
N LEU A 50 4.75 -14.16 5.43
CA LEU A 50 4.68 -15.50 6.04
C LEU A 50 4.30 -16.59 5.03
N GLN A 51 3.38 -16.29 4.10
CA GLN A 51 2.87 -17.30 3.16
C GLN A 51 3.78 -17.53 1.96
N THR A 52 4.46 -16.48 1.49
CA THR A 52 5.22 -16.57 0.24
C THR A 52 6.71 -16.79 0.46
N ASN A 53 7.21 -16.57 1.66
CA ASN A 53 8.64 -16.53 1.99
C ASN A 53 9.43 -15.58 1.05
N LYS A 54 8.78 -14.52 0.56
CA LYS A 54 9.34 -13.51 -0.34
C LYS A 54 9.64 -12.22 0.43
N ARG A 55 10.53 -11.40 -0.12
CA ARG A 55 10.84 -10.09 0.45
C ARG A 55 9.68 -9.14 0.23
N VAL A 56 9.06 -8.73 1.31
CA VAL A 56 7.92 -7.82 1.32
C VAL A 56 8.34 -6.48 1.93
N LEU A 57 8.04 -5.39 1.26
CA LEU A 57 8.20 -4.04 1.79
C LEU A 57 6.83 -3.42 2.06
N ARG A 58 6.66 -2.89 3.26
CA ARG A 58 5.61 -1.94 3.59
C ARG A 58 6.21 -0.54 3.70
N ILE A 59 5.69 0.43 2.97
CA ILE A 59 6.20 1.81 2.96
C ILE A 59 5.05 2.82 3.01
N ASP A 60 5.21 3.88 3.82
CA ASP A 60 4.29 5.01 3.82
C ASP A 60 4.51 5.87 2.55
N ALA A 61 3.46 6.32 1.89
CA ALA A 61 3.56 7.20 0.72
C ALA A 61 4.28 8.51 1.05
N ALA A 62 4.09 9.04 2.25
CA ALA A 62 4.83 10.20 2.72
C ALA A 62 6.34 9.91 2.88
N ALA A 63 6.72 8.68 3.25
CA ALA A 63 8.11 8.28 3.32
C ALA A 63 8.76 8.21 1.93
N LEU A 64 8.04 7.82 0.89
CA LEU A 64 8.54 7.84 -0.50
C LEU A 64 9.02 9.22 -0.95
N ARG A 65 8.35 10.28 -0.50
CA ARG A 65 8.72 11.66 -0.82
C ARG A 65 10.03 12.10 -0.17
N GLU A 66 10.32 11.55 1.00
CA GLU A 66 11.50 11.88 1.80
C GLU A 66 12.72 11.03 1.42
N LEU A 67 12.52 9.94 0.65
CA LEU A 67 13.57 9.00 0.33
C LEU A 67 14.34 9.38 -0.93
N HIS A 68 15.66 9.33 -0.83
CA HIS A 68 16.60 9.36 -1.93
C HIS A 68 16.80 7.94 -2.49
N LEU A 69 15.88 7.45 -3.33
CA LEU A 69 15.92 6.08 -3.85
C LEU A 69 16.80 5.90 -5.09
N ALA A 70 17.62 6.89 -5.45
CA ALA A 70 18.52 6.79 -6.60
C ALA A 70 19.62 5.71 -6.44
N ASP A 71 19.84 5.20 -5.22
CA ASP A 71 20.84 4.18 -4.93
C ASP A 71 20.16 2.94 -4.32
N ALA A 72 20.28 1.80 -4.99
CA ALA A 72 19.69 0.53 -4.55
C ALA A 72 20.13 0.09 -3.14
N ASN A 73 21.38 0.41 -2.77
CA ASN A 73 21.91 0.17 -1.43
C ASN A 73 21.31 1.10 -0.37
N TYR A 74 20.61 2.12 -0.80
CA TYR A 74 20.03 3.13 0.06
C TYR A 74 18.75 2.67 0.72
N VAL A 75 17.92 1.91 0.00
CA VAL A 75 16.63 1.41 0.51
C VAL A 75 16.82 0.59 1.78
N ALA A 76 17.82 -0.30 1.80
CA ALA A 76 18.10 -1.16 2.95
C ALA A 76 18.40 -0.38 4.25
N ARG A 77 18.97 0.83 4.15
CA ARG A 77 19.30 1.67 5.32
C ARG A 77 18.09 2.32 5.99
N TYR A 78 16.99 2.46 5.25
CA TYR A 78 15.74 3.06 5.76
C TYR A 78 14.75 2.02 6.30
N CYS A 79 15.02 0.74 6.04
CA CYS A 79 14.15 -0.31 6.50
C CYS A 79 14.23 -0.47 8.03
N GLU A 80 13.09 -0.67 8.64
CA GLU A 80 12.92 -1.09 10.02
C GLU A 80 12.74 -2.60 10.04
N GLU A 81 13.45 -3.27 10.93
CA GLU A 81 13.21 -4.69 11.20
C GLU A 81 11.81 -4.86 11.80
N THR A 82 11.13 -5.89 11.38
CA THR A 82 9.81 -6.26 11.91
C THR A 82 9.91 -7.62 12.60
N GLU A 83 8.85 -8.03 13.28
CA GLU A 83 8.77 -9.36 13.90
C GLU A 83 8.79 -10.52 12.87
N VAL A 84 8.63 -10.22 11.59
CA VAL A 84 8.64 -11.20 10.50
C VAL A 84 9.89 -11.00 9.65
N GLU A 85 10.72 -12.03 9.56
CA GLU A 85 12.05 -11.99 8.95
C GLU A 85 12.09 -11.40 7.52
N ASN A 86 11.10 -11.72 6.69
CA ASN A 86 11.05 -11.27 5.29
C ASN A 86 10.20 -10.02 5.07
N LEU A 87 9.75 -9.36 6.14
CA LEU A 87 8.97 -8.15 6.08
C LEU A 87 9.82 -6.97 6.56
N LEU A 88 9.96 -5.97 5.70
CA LEU A 88 10.62 -4.71 6.01
C LEU A 88 9.62 -3.55 5.96
N ALA A 89 9.81 -2.56 6.81
CA ALA A 89 8.95 -1.39 6.87
C ALA A 89 9.77 -0.09 6.76
N ILE A 90 9.21 0.91 6.08
CA ILE A 90 9.75 2.26 6.03
C ILE A 90 8.66 3.22 6.47
N SER A 91 8.92 3.94 7.55
CA SER A 91 8.01 4.93 8.10
C SER A 91 8.47 6.35 7.80
N THR A 92 7.51 7.28 7.79
CA THR A 92 7.78 8.72 7.62
C THR A 92 8.72 9.26 8.71
N THR A 93 8.60 8.77 9.94
CA THR A 93 9.42 9.23 11.07
C THR A 93 10.90 8.95 10.83
N LYS A 94 11.23 7.73 10.39
CA LYS A 94 12.62 7.33 10.12
C LYS A 94 13.18 8.05 8.89
N ALA A 95 12.40 8.17 7.82
CA ALA A 95 12.78 8.89 6.63
C ALA A 95 13.15 10.35 6.93
N LYS A 96 12.30 11.08 7.65
CA LYS A 96 12.57 12.47 8.07
C LYS A 96 13.79 12.60 8.95
N ALA A 97 13.98 11.72 9.93
CA ALA A 97 15.14 11.77 10.83
C ALA A 97 16.46 11.64 10.05
N GLN A 98 16.50 10.79 9.05
CA GLN A 98 17.72 10.60 8.23
C GLN A 98 17.92 11.73 7.21
N THR A 99 16.85 12.32 6.68
CA THR A 99 16.93 13.48 5.79
C THR A 99 17.49 14.69 6.53
N LEU A 100 17.04 14.94 7.75
CA LEU A 100 17.55 16.04 8.59
C LEU A 100 19.04 15.89 8.90
N THR A 101 19.52 14.68 9.18
CA THR A 101 20.94 14.43 9.45
C THR A 101 21.83 14.64 8.23
N ARG A 102 21.30 14.59 7.01
CA ARG A 102 22.05 14.76 5.76
C ARG A 102 21.91 16.15 5.11
N GLY A 103 21.11 17.04 5.67
CA GLY A 103 20.98 18.42 5.21
C GLY A 103 20.36 18.60 3.81
N VAL A 104 19.72 17.57 3.25
CA VAL A 104 19.12 17.64 1.91
C VAL A 104 17.66 17.26 1.99
N SER A 105 16.77 18.25 1.97
CA SER A 105 15.34 18.05 1.74
C SER A 105 15.08 18.11 0.24
N ARG A 106 14.61 16.99 -0.34
CA ARG A 106 14.21 16.89 -1.76
C ARG A 106 12.78 16.34 -1.91
N ALA A 107 11.92 16.59 -0.95
CA ALA A 107 10.49 16.27 -1.07
C ALA A 107 9.89 16.87 -2.36
N ASN A 108 10.39 18.05 -2.78
CA ASN A 108 9.97 18.69 -4.02
C ASN A 108 10.30 17.89 -5.30
N ASP A 109 11.36 17.08 -5.30
CA ASP A 109 11.75 16.31 -6.49
C ASP A 109 10.72 15.21 -6.78
N PHE A 110 10.17 14.59 -5.76
CA PHE A 110 9.15 13.54 -5.92
C PHE A 110 7.85 14.11 -6.50
N ASP A 111 7.38 15.27 -6.02
CA ASP A 111 6.13 15.86 -6.45
C ASP A 111 6.24 16.53 -7.83
N SER A 112 7.39 17.13 -8.15
CA SER A 112 7.59 17.89 -9.39
C SER A 112 8.17 17.09 -10.56
N ASN A 113 8.84 15.95 -10.31
CA ASN A 113 9.55 15.19 -11.33
C ASN A 113 8.96 13.77 -11.52
N PRO A 114 8.20 13.52 -12.61
CA PRO A 114 7.64 12.20 -12.94
C PRO A 114 8.70 11.11 -13.12
N ASP A 115 9.85 11.45 -13.71
CA ASP A 115 10.93 10.49 -13.97
C ASP A 115 11.57 10.04 -12.65
N TYR A 116 11.68 10.96 -11.69
CA TYR A 116 12.16 10.62 -10.36
C TYR A 116 11.21 9.65 -9.63
N ARG A 117 9.89 9.89 -9.69
CA ARG A 117 8.89 8.95 -9.14
C ARG A 117 9.00 7.56 -9.77
N LEU A 118 9.12 7.53 -11.10
CA LEU A 118 9.29 6.26 -11.82
C LEU A 118 10.58 5.53 -11.40
N ALA A 119 11.69 6.26 -11.24
CA ALA A 119 12.96 5.69 -10.77
C ALA A 119 12.83 5.13 -9.35
N CYS A 120 12.13 5.83 -8.44
CA CYS A 120 11.83 5.34 -7.09
C CYS A 120 11.06 4.01 -7.13
N ILE A 121 9.97 3.93 -7.87
CA ILE A 121 9.17 2.70 -7.97
C ILE A 121 9.97 1.56 -8.62
N LYS A 122 10.78 1.85 -9.63
CA LYS A 122 11.68 0.85 -10.23
C LYS A 122 12.71 0.32 -9.23
N ALA A 123 13.31 1.19 -8.42
CA ALA A 123 14.25 0.78 -7.38
C ALA A 123 13.59 -0.13 -6.33
N LEU A 124 12.35 0.18 -5.92
CA LEU A 124 11.59 -0.69 -5.02
C LEU A 124 11.30 -2.06 -5.65
N ARG A 125 10.89 -2.11 -6.92
CA ARG A 125 10.66 -3.37 -7.65
C ARG A 125 11.90 -4.23 -7.79
N TRP A 126 13.07 -3.60 -7.87
CA TRP A 126 14.33 -4.33 -7.97
C TRP A 126 14.73 -5.00 -6.66
N ASN A 127 14.46 -4.33 -5.53
CA ASN A 127 14.90 -4.78 -4.21
C ASN A 127 13.90 -5.72 -3.52
N PHE A 128 12.61 -5.66 -3.85
CA PHE A 128 11.55 -6.39 -3.18
C PHE A 128 10.67 -7.17 -4.16
N ASP A 129 10.21 -8.33 -3.72
CA ASP A 129 9.27 -9.14 -4.49
C ASP A 129 7.87 -8.53 -4.47
N TYR A 130 7.49 -7.96 -3.31
CA TYR A 130 6.22 -7.26 -3.10
C TYR A 130 6.42 -5.94 -2.37
N VAL A 131 5.72 -4.93 -2.81
CA VAL A 131 5.72 -3.59 -2.19
C VAL A 131 4.28 -3.15 -1.94
N LEU A 132 3.98 -2.85 -0.68
CA LEU A 132 2.69 -2.30 -0.25
C LEU A 132 2.89 -0.85 0.16
N ILE A 133 2.22 0.07 -0.54
CA ILE A 133 2.31 1.50 -0.27
C ILE A 133 1.08 1.92 0.52
N ASP A 134 1.31 2.39 1.74
CA ASP A 134 0.28 2.92 2.64
C ASP A 134 0.07 4.41 2.33
N CYS A 135 -1.03 4.74 1.67
CA CYS A 135 -1.39 6.11 1.29
C CYS A 135 -2.44 6.68 2.24
N SER A 136 -2.35 7.97 2.48
CA SER A 136 -3.42 8.72 3.14
C SER A 136 -4.74 8.59 2.37
N SER A 137 -5.87 8.88 3.02
CA SER A 137 -7.18 8.82 2.36
C SER A 137 -7.28 9.83 1.21
N LEU A 138 -8.02 9.47 0.17
CA LEU A 138 -8.30 10.33 -0.99
C LEU A 138 -9.01 11.66 -0.64
N ALA A 139 -9.61 11.74 0.55
CA ALA A 139 -10.19 12.97 1.06
C ALA A 139 -9.14 13.96 1.61
N VAL A 140 -7.94 13.49 1.94
CA VAL A 140 -6.89 14.27 2.62
C VAL A 140 -5.68 14.51 1.73
N SER A 141 -5.30 13.53 0.91
CA SER A 141 -4.08 13.59 0.10
C SER A 141 -4.29 13.07 -1.32
N GLN A 142 -3.45 13.54 -2.22
CA GLN A 142 -3.38 13.06 -3.61
C GLN A 142 -2.34 11.94 -3.80
N ASP A 143 -1.77 11.38 -2.73
CA ASP A 143 -0.71 10.37 -2.80
C ASP A 143 -1.07 9.20 -3.73
N ALA A 144 -2.25 8.62 -3.53
CA ALA A 144 -2.71 7.48 -4.31
C ALA A 144 -2.91 7.83 -5.78
N THR A 145 -3.45 9.01 -6.10
CA THR A 145 -3.64 9.45 -7.49
C THR A 145 -2.33 9.83 -8.16
N THR A 146 -1.37 10.38 -7.43
CA THR A 146 -0.02 10.67 -7.94
C THR A 146 0.75 9.39 -8.29
N LEU A 147 0.51 8.29 -7.58
CA LEU A 147 1.12 6.99 -7.82
C LEU A 147 0.34 6.12 -8.82
N ALA A 148 -0.83 6.55 -9.26
CA ALA A 148 -1.82 5.71 -9.95
C ALA A 148 -1.27 4.99 -11.19
N THR A 149 -0.49 5.69 -12.02
CA THR A 149 0.12 5.14 -13.24
C THR A 149 1.44 4.39 -13.01
N LEU A 150 2.00 4.46 -11.80
CA LEU A 150 3.32 3.90 -11.47
C LEU A 150 3.23 2.55 -10.76
N VAL A 151 2.10 2.29 -10.09
CA VAL A 151 1.83 1.05 -9.36
C VAL A 151 1.02 0.07 -10.21
N ASP A 152 1.02 -1.20 -9.83
CA ASP A 152 0.27 -2.25 -10.54
C ASP A 152 -1.23 -2.16 -10.27
N GLY A 153 -1.62 -1.44 -9.23
CA GLY A 153 -3.00 -1.11 -8.93
C GLY A 153 -3.19 -0.52 -7.55
N ILE A 154 -4.40 -0.01 -7.33
CA ILE A 154 -4.80 0.65 -6.09
C ILE A 154 -6.02 -0.03 -5.51
N SER A 155 -5.96 -0.34 -4.22
CA SER A 155 -7.07 -0.86 -3.44
C SER A 155 -7.56 0.18 -2.43
N VAL A 156 -8.89 0.29 -2.27
CA VAL A 156 -9.51 1.26 -1.38
C VAL A 156 -10.09 0.57 -0.16
N VAL A 157 -9.57 0.91 1.01
CA VAL A 157 -10.13 0.46 2.28
C VAL A 157 -11.38 1.28 2.59
N VAL A 158 -12.44 0.61 3.00
CA VAL A 158 -13.72 1.23 3.38
C VAL A 158 -14.20 0.67 4.72
N LYS A 159 -14.76 1.54 5.54
CA LYS A 159 -15.29 1.17 6.87
C LYS A 159 -16.70 0.64 6.75
N ALA A 160 -16.91 -0.61 7.19
CA ALA A 160 -18.20 -1.28 7.13
C ALA A 160 -19.28 -0.50 7.89
N GLY A 161 -20.42 -0.26 7.24
CA GLY A 161 -21.57 0.41 7.83
C GLY A 161 -21.38 1.91 8.11
N GLN A 162 -20.26 2.51 7.73
CA GLN A 162 -19.97 3.95 7.94
C GLN A 162 -19.64 4.69 6.65
N THR A 163 -18.82 4.12 5.76
CA THR A 163 -18.50 4.75 4.49
C THR A 163 -19.72 4.79 3.59
N ARG A 164 -20.10 5.98 3.16
CA ARG A 164 -21.29 6.19 2.32
C ARG A 164 -21.03 5.71 0.88
N SER A 165 -22.05 5.12 0.24
CA SER A 165 -21.95 4.63 -1.15
C SER A 165 -21.47 5.71 -2.15
N ALA A 166 -21.86 6.96 -1.92
CA ALA A 166 -21.39 8.08 -2.75
C ALA A 166 -19.86 8.32 -2.63
N GLN A 167 -19.31 8.18 -1.42
CA GLN A 167 -17.85 8.29 -1.18
C GLN A 167 -17.10 7.13 -1.83
N ILE A 168 -17.64 5.91 -1.73
CA ILE A 168 -17.08 4.71 -2.37
C ILE A 168 -16.99 4.91 -3.89
N LYS A 169 -18.09 5.29 -4.54
CA LYS A 169 -18.13 5.55 -5.99
C LYS A 169 -17.18 6.69 -6.40
N ARG A 170 -17.12 7.75 -5.59
CA ARG A 170 -16.20 8.87 -5.84
C ARG A 170 -14.74 8.41 -5.78
N SER A 171 -14.36 7.60 -4.78
CA SER A 171 -13.01 7.09 -4.63
C SER A 171 -12.55 6.27 -5.83
N GLN A 172 -13.43 5.38 -6.32
CA GLN A 172 -13.16 4.62 -7.53
C GLN A 172 -12.93 5.53 -8.73
N LYS A 173 -13.84 6.48 -8.98
CA LYS A 173 -13.71 7.43 -10.08
C LYS A 173 -12.44 8.28 -10.00
N MET A 174 -12.01 8.67 -8.80
CA MET A 174 -10.77 9.44 -8.61
C MET A 174 -9.54 8.64 -9.07
N ILE A 175 -9.49 7.33 -8.78
CA ILE A 175 -8.41 6.45 -9.21
C ILE A 175 -8.46 6.24 -10.73
N GLU A 176 -9.64 5.94 -11.27
CA GLU A 176 -9.84 5.73 -12.72
C GLU A 176 -9.51 7.01 -13.53
N ASN A 177 -9.90 8.18 -13.04
CA ASN A 177 -9.58 9.47 -13.69
C ASN A 177 -8.08 9.81 -13.65
N ALA A 178 -7.32 9.20 -12.75
CA ALA A 178 -5.86 9.30 -12.67
C ALA A 178 -5.16 8.19 -13.49
N ASP A 179 -5.87 7.52 -14.39
CA ASP A 179 -5.40 6.36 -15.17
C ASP A 179 -4.85 5.22 -14.33
N GLY A 180 -5.31 5.14 -13.07
CA GLY A 180 -4.92 4.09 -12.13
C GLY A 180 -5.78 2.84 -12.28
N LYS A 181 -5.13 1.68 -12.17
CA LYS A 181 -5.84 0.40 -12.13
C LYS A 181 -6.50 0.21 -10.77
N PHE A 182 -7.82 0.30 -10.74
CA PHE A 182 -8.60 0.00 -9.54
C PHE A 182 -8.69 -1.52 -9.31
N LEU A 183 -8.22 -2.02 -8.14
CA LEU A 183 -8.20 -3.44 -7.80
C LEU A 183 -9.44 -3.88 -7.00
N GLY A 184 -10.14 -2.94 -6.37
CA GLY A 184 -11.32 -3.24 -5.57
C GLY A 184 -11.33 -2.57 -4.21
N PHE A 185 -12.36 -2.90 -3.43
CA PHE A 185 -12.55 -2.41 -2.07
C PHE A 185 -12.18 -3.46 -1.03
N VAL A 186 -11.50 -3.03 0.04
CA VAL A 186 -11.25 -3.84 1.23
C VAL A 186 -12.18 -3.37 2.35
N LEU A 187 -13.13 -4.21 2.72
CA LEU A 187 -14.06 -3.92 3.80
C LEU A 187 -13.39 -4.14 5.16
N ASN A 188 -13.20 -3.07 5.91
CA ASN A 188 -12.58 -3.08 7.23
C ASN A 188 -13.60 -2.77 8.35
N GLN A 189 -13.25 -3.12 9.59
CA GLN A 189 -14.00 -2.81 10.80
C GLN A 189 -15.46 -3.30 10.77
N ARG A 190 -15.73 -4.44 10.10
CA ARG A 190 -17.08 -5.05 10.12
C ARG A 190 -17.42 -5.49 11.53
N ARG A 191 -18.48 -4.94 12.07
CA ARG A 191 -19.08 -5.41 13.32
C ARG A 191 -20.11 -6.48 13.00
N TYR A 192 -20.01 -7.62 13.65
CA TYR A 192 -21.03 -8.66 13.59
C TYR A 192 -22.00 -8.40 14.76
N PRO A 193 -23.21 -7.89 14.51
CA PRO A 193 -24.18 -7.60 15.59
C PRO A 193 -24.70 -8.88 16.24
N VAL A 194 -24.54 -10.02 15.56
CA VAL A 194 -24.97 -11.33 16.04
C VAL A 194 -23.75 -12.14 16.45
N PRO A 195 -23.74 -12.73 17.66
CA PRO A 195 -22.66 -13.61 18.09
C PRO A 195 -22.45 -14.80 17.15
N ASN A 196 -21.19 -15.21 16.93
CA ASN A 196 -20.84 -16.29 16.01
C ASN A 196 -21.58 -17.61 16.25
N TRP A 197 -21.98 -17.90 17.49
CA TRP A 197 -22.70 -19.14 17.81
C TRP A 197 -24.10 -19.22 17.18
N ILE A 198 -24.72 -18.07 16.85
CA ILE A 198 -26.00 -18.04 16.14
C ILE A 198 -25.81 -18.40 14.67
N TYR A 199 -24.73 -17.93 14.03
CA TYR A 199 -24.43 -18.27 12.63
C TYR A 199 -24.06 -19.75 12.43
N GLN A 200 -23.60 -20.44 13.49
CA GLN A 200 -23.25 -21.86 13.39
C GLN A 200 -24.46 -22.80 13.51
N ARG A 201 -25.64 -22.26 13.81
CA ARG A 201 -26.89 -23.01 13.95
C ARG A 201 -27.89 -22.81 12.80
N LEU A 202 -27.55 -21.95 11.84
CA LEU A 202 -28.27 -21.74 10.57
C LEU A 202 -27.56 -22.46 9.44
#